data_531d81d443ce15be3ffa903df153f312
#
_entry.id   531d81d443ce15be3ffa903df153f312
#
_cell.length_a   1.000
_cell.length_b   1.000
_cell.length_c   1.000
_cell.angle_alpha   90.00
_cell.angle_beta   90.00
_cell.angle_gamma   90.00
#
_symmetry.space_group_name_H-M   'P 1'
#
loop_
_entity.id
_entity.type
_entity.pdbx_description
1 polymer ?
#
loop_
_entity_poly.entity_id
_entity_poly.type
_entity_poly.pdbx_seq_one_letter_code
_entity_poly.pdbx_strand_id
1 'polypeptide(L)'
;MAFPRFAVAALSLVPLGVSPALALMAPAPLQAQPLACSGTLLQLQVQQQGVAAFDRFRFELGLAAEAASKTEALEQLNLRLAALRRVVAPVASGALTTPAPSPYRSGGGSSGPVRERASTSVSGQVSKANYDALIQAAGRLPGVNLQGFTAQAADASEAKLQNRLLREALAEGQRQADATAQALGLRRVQLLRIDQRSGGIRPVPYGMAAARSFNPDEAPAPQRSVSLALDYCLS
;
A
#
# COMPACT_ATOMS: atom_id res chain seq x y z
N MET A 1 54.34 10.75 -26.23
CA MET A 1 54.82 12.14 -26.02
C MET A 1 54.32 12.56 -24.66
N ALA A 2 55.12 12.36 -23.68
CA ALA A 2 55.84 13.32 -22.82
C ALA A 2 54.93 14.00 -21.76
N PHE A 3 55.04 13.49 -20.53
CA PHE A 3 54.61 14.18 -19.27
C PHE A 3 55.54 15.35 -18.94
N PRO A 4 55.11 16.33 -18.14
CA PRO A 4 56.00 16.76 -17.08
C PRO A 4 55.40 16.64 -15.67
N ARG A 5 56.26 16.13 -14.79
CA ARG A 5 56.20 16.17 -13.34
C ARG A 5 56.45 17.61 -12.86
N PHE A 6 55.67 18.10 -11.91
CA PHE A 6 56.10 19.16 -11.01
C PHE A 6 56.02 18.69 -9.56
N ALA A 7 57.17 18.64 -8.93
CA ALA A 7 57.38 18.51 -7.51
C ALA A 7 57.45 19.93 -6.92
N VAL A 8 56.73 20.20 -5.83
CA VAL A 8 57.02 21.33 -4.97
C VAL A 8 56.89 20.90 -3.50
N ALA A 9 57.88 21.37 -2.78
CA ALA A 9 58.35 21.01 -1.47
C ALA A 9 57.45 21.38 -0.30
N ALA A 10 57.76 20.73 0.83
CA ALA A 10 57.25 20.88 2.15
C ALA A 10 57.44 22.26 2.77
N LEU A 11 56.47 22.66 3.59
CA LEU A 11 56.71 23.54 4.77
C LEU A 11 55.76 23.08 5.90
N SER A 12 56.43 22.57 6.95
CA SER A 12 55.82 22.21 8.23
C SER A 12 55.56 23.47 9.02
N LEU A 13 54.34 23.70 9.43
CA LEU A 13 53.97 24.62 10.51
C LEU A 13 53.01 23.90 11.44
N VAL A 14 53.49 23.59 12.62
CA VAL A 14 52.74 23.10 13.78
C VAL A 14 52.11 24.30 14.47
N PRO A 15 50.79 24.37 14.67
CA PRO A 15 50.23 25.14 15.74
C PRO A 15 49.68 24.20 16.85
N LEU A 16 50.18 24.43 18.04
CA LEU A 16 49.54 23.98 19.29
C LEU A 16 48.11 24.54 19.32
N GLY A 17 47.12 23.70 19.11
CA GLY A 17 45.69 24.01 19.21
C GLY A 17 45.08 23.17 20.32
N VAL A 18 44.73 23.85 21.41
CA VAL A 18 43.91 23.38 22.54
C VAL A 18 42.63 22.75 22.00
N SER A 19 42.45 21.43 22.17
CA SER A 19 41.21 20.72 21.83
C SER A 19 40.16 20.97 22.94
N PRO A 20 39.03 21.64 22.68
CA PRO A 20 37.90 21.57 23.57
C PRO A 20 37.30 20.16 23.45
N ALA A 21 37.32 19.38 24.51
CA ALA A 21 36.62 18.13 24.65
C ALA A 21 35.10 18.44 24.57
N LEU A 22 34.52 18.30 23.37
CA LEU A 22 33.08 18.22 23.19
C LEU A 22 32.61 16.89 23.81
N ALA A 23 32.16 16.97 25.08
CA ALA A 23 31.42 15.90 25.71
C ALA A 23 30.15 15.62 24.86
N LEU A 24 30.17 14.57 24.06
CA LEU A 24 28.96 14.02 23.44
C LEU A 24 28.06 13.56 24.60
N MET A 25 27.08 14.38 24.95
CA MET A 25 25.95 13.95 25.77
C MET A 25 25.16 12.91 24.95
N ALA A 26 25.38 11.63 25.24
CA ALA A 26 24.55 10.55 24.72
C ALA A 26 23.11 10.80 25.20
N PRO A 27 22.11 10.78 24.33
CA PRO A 27 20.72 10.92 24.75
C PRO A 27 20.41 9.79 25.74
N ALA A 28 19.99 10.14 26.95
CA ALA A 28 19.55 9.16 27.92
C ALA A 28 18.39 8.36 27.34
N PRO A 29 18.39 7.01 27.45
CA PRO A 29 17.28 6.20 26.99
C PRO A 29 16.01 6.68 27.70
N LEU A 30 14.97 7.01 26.91
CA LEU A 30 13.63 7.28 27.42
C LEU A 30 13.15 6.02 28.14
N GLN A 31 13.33 5.99 29.44
CA GLN A 31 12.78 4.94 30.29
C GLN A 31 11.26 5.07 30.24
N ALA A 32 10.58 4.07 29.66
CA ALA A 32 9.14 3.97 29.74
C ALA A 32 8.76 3.96 31.24
N GLN A 33 8.08 5.00 31.69
CA GLN A 33 7.61 5.07 33.08
C GLN A 33 6.68 3.87 33.31
N PRO A 34 6.90 3.08 34.38
CA PRO A 34 6.02 1.98 34.69
C PRO A 34 4.60 2.53 34.93
N LEU A 35 3.61 1.90 34.30
CA LEU A 35 2.21 2.23 34.54
C LEU A 35 1.90 2.00 36.01
N ALA A 36 1.58 3.06 36.75
CA ALA A 36 1.28 2.97 38.16
C ALA A 36 -0.10 2.32 38.36
N CYS A 37 -0.12 1.05 38.76
CA CYS A 37 -1.32 0.31 39.14
C CYS A 37 -1.13 -0.22 40.56
N SER A 38 -1.99 0.19 41.50
CA SER A 38 -1.97 -0.29 42.89
C SER A 38 -2.74 -1.64 43.06
N GLY A 39 -3.33 -2.17 42.00
CA GLY A 39 -4.07 -3.41 41.97
C GLY A 39 -3.52 -4.42 40.96
N THR A 40 -4.40 -5.15 40.32
CA THR A 40 -4.07 -6.14 39.28
C THR A 40 -3.99 -5.47 37.91
N LEU A 41 -2.86 -5.62 37.21
CA LEU A 41 -2.73 -5.16 35.84
C LEU A 41 -3.33 -6.18 34.88
N LEU A 42 -4.34 -5.78 34.11
CA LEU A 42 -4.96 -6.60 33.07
C LEU A 42 -4.55 -6.04 31.70
N GLN A 43 -3.97 -6.92 30.86
CA GLN A 43 -3.65 -6.59 29.48
C GLN A 43 -4.59 -7.32 28.54
N LEU A 44 -5.28 -6.57 27.70
CA LEU A 44 -6.22 -7.09 26.73
C LEU A 44 -5.79 -6.74 25.30
N GLN A 45 -6.03 -7.66 24.38
CA GLN A 45 -5.92 -7.39 22.96
C GLN A 45 -7.29 -7.58 22.30
N VAL A 46 -7.82 -6.49 21.76
CA VAL A 46 -9.14 -6.47 21.14
C VAL A 46 -8.99 -6.16 19.66
N GLN A 47 -9.67 -6.94 18.82
CA GLN A 47 -9.69 -6.73 17.38
C GLN A 47 -11.12 -6.61 16.89
N GLN A 48 -11.39 -5.58 16.09
CA GLN A 48 -12.66 -5.40 15.38
C GLN A 48 -12.41 -5.31 13.87
N GLN A 49 -13.34 -5.86 13.10
CA GLN A 49 -13.27 -5.88 11.65
C GLN A 49 -14.60 -5.41 11.07
N GLY A 50 -14.52 -4.78 9.90
CA GLY A 50 -15.70 -4.34 9.18
C GLY A 50 -15.43 -4.12 7.71
N VAL A 51 -16.48 -4.02 6.93
CA VAL A 51 -16.45 -3.72 5.50
C VAL A 51 -16.80 -2.26 5.25
N ALA A 52 -16.05 -1.64 4.34
CA ALA A 52 -16.31 -0.28 3.87
C ALA A 52 -17.22 -0.31 2.65
N ALA A 53 -18.15 0.65 2.56
CA ALA A 53 -18.82 0.91 1.30
C ALA A 53 -17.82 1.42 0.28
N PHE A 54 -17.96 1.01 -0.98
CA PHE A 54 -17.11 1.42 -2.07
C PHE A 54 -17.94 1.98 -3.23
N ASP A 55 -17.36 2.92 -3.93
CA ASP A 55 -17.97 3.62 -5.07
C ASP A 55 -17.05 3.65 -6.30
N ARG A 56 -15.83 3.11 -6.16
CA ARG A 56 -14.80 3.12 -7.20
C ARG A 56 -13.97 1.84 -7.18
N PHE A 57 -13.30 1.60 -8.31
CA PHE A 57 -12.34 0.53 -8.48
C PHE A 57 -10.98 1.08 -8.85
N ARG A 58 -9.93 0.50 -8.33
CA ARG A 58 -8.60 0.57 -8.94
C ARG A 58 -8.55 -0.49 -10.02
N PHE A 59 -8.14 -0.11 -11.22
CA PHE A 59 -7.93 -1.03 -12.33
C PHE A 59 -6.46 -1.13 -12.70
N GLU A 60 -6.10 -2.26 -13.31
CA GLU A 60 -4.82 -2.48 -13.95
C GLU A 60 -5.03 -3.15 -15.30
N LEU A 61 -4.53 -2.49 -16.36
CA LEU A 61 -4.58 -2.93 -17.74
C LEU A 61 -3.17 -3.22 -18.23
N GLY A 62 -2.89 -4.46 -18.61
CA GLY A 62 -1.64 -4.83 -19.23
C GLY A 62 -1.66 -4.51 -20.73
N LEU A 63 -0.52 -4.03 -21.24
CA LEU A 63 -0.26 -3.83 -22.66
C LEU A 63 0.96 -4.62 -23.08
N ALA A 64 0.90 -5.21 -24.27
CA ALA A 64 2.05 -5.85 -24.89
C ALA A 64 2.07 -5.61 -26.40
N ALA A 65 3.27 -5.54 -26.95
CA ALA A 65 3.52 -5.53 -28.40
C ALA A 65 4.67 -6.47 -28.74
N GLU A 66 4.60 -7.11 -29.88
CA GLU A 66 5.63 -8.02 -30.39
C GLU A 66 6.05 -7.58 -31.78
N ALA A 67 7.38 -7.62 -32.06
CA ALA A 67 7.95 -7.28 -33.33
C ALA A 67 9.22 -8.09 -33.62
N ALA A 68 9.80 -7.89 -34.80
CA ALA A 68 11.06 -8.51 -35.18
C ALA A 68 12.26 -7.91 -34.42
N SER A 69 12.17 -6.64 -34.04
CA SER A 69 13.22 -5.93 -33.29
C SER A 69 12.66 -5.28 -32.01
N LYS A 70 13.57 -5.04 -31.05
CA LYS A 70 13.25 -4.35 -29.79
C LYS A 70 12.72 -2.94 -30.04
N THR A 71 13.28 -2.21 -30.98
CA THR A 71 12.87 -0.85 -31.31
C THR A 71 11.44 -0.83 -31.83
N GLU A 72 11.13 -1.68 -32.80
CA GLU A 72 9.77 -1.81 -33.35
C GLU A 72 8.75 -2.24 -32.28
N ALA A 73 9.12 -3.17 -31.39
CA ALA A 73 8.22 -3.60 -30.30
C ALA A 73 7.90 -2.42 -29.34
N LEU A 74 8.90 -1.59 -29.02
CA LEU A 74 8.70 -0.40 -28.20
C LEU A 74 7.87 0.68 -28.91
N GLU A 75 8.10 0.91 -30.21
CA GLU A 75 7.30 1.85 -31.00
C GLU A 75 5.83 1.43 -31.07
N GLN A 76 5.57 0.16 -31.37
CA GLN A 76 4.22 -0.37 -31.39
C GLN A 76 3.54 -0.30 -30.02
N LEU A 77 4.29 -0.59 -28.93
CA LEU A 77 3.77 -0.45 -27.59
C LEU A 77 3.40 1.00 -27.27
N ASN A 78 4.21 1.97 -27.64
CA ASN A 78 3.95 3.39 -27.43
C ASN A 78 2.70 3.86 -28.19
N LEU A 79 2.50 3.39 -29.44
CA LEU A 79 1.29 3.66 -30.21
C LEU A 79 0.04 3.10 -29.51
N ARG A 80 0.09 1.85 -29.03
CA ARG A 80 -0.99 1.20 -28.28
C ARG A 80 -1.27 1.92 -26.97
N LEU A 81 -0.21 2.34 -26.27
CA LEU A 81 -0.34 3.09 -25.02
C LEU A 81 -1.02 4.45 -25.24
N ALA A 82 -0.66 5.16 -26.31
CA ALA A 82 -1.30 6.42 -26.66
C ALA A 82 -2.79 6.22 -27.00
N ALA A 83 -3.13 5.16 -27.75
CA ALA A 83 -4.52 4.79 -28.05
C ALA A 83 -5.30 4.44 -26.77
N LEU A 84 -4.72 3.62 -25.89
CA LEU A 84 -5.35 3.26 -24.61
C LEU A 84 -5.62 4.48 -23.74
N ARG A 85 -4.63 5.36 -23.55
CA ARG A 85 -4.80 6.59 -22.77
C ARG A 85 -5.94 7.45 -23.30
N ARG A 86 -6.06 7.57 -24.62
CA ARG A 86 -7.12 8.38 -25.25
C ARG A 86 -8.53 7.87 -24.95
N VAL A 87 -8.73 6.56 -24.90
CA VAL A 87 -10.05 5.97 -24.64
C VAL A 87 -10.36 5.79 -23.16
N VAL A 88 -9.32 5.61 -22.32
CA VAL A 88 -9.49 5.38 -20.88
C VAL A 88 -9.58 6.69 -20.08
N ALA A 89 -8.84 7.73 -20.48
CA ALA A 89 -8.81 9.00 -19.75
C ALA A 89 -10.20 9.64 -19.52
N PRO A 90 -11.15 9.61 -20.47
CA PRO A 90 -12.48 10.19 -20.26
C PRO A 90 -13.34 9.46 -19.21
N VAL A 91 -13.09 8.18 -18.99
CA VAL A 91 -13.88 7.33 -18.06
C VAL A 91 -13.17 7.08 -16.74
N ALA A 92 -11.85 7.27 -16.70
CA ALA A 92 -11.04 7.14 -15.49
C ALA A 92 -11.25 8.33 -14.55
N SER A 93 -11.07 8.08 -13.26
CA SER A 93 -11.07 9.10 -12.22
C SER A 93 -9.63 9.40 -11.82
N GLY A 94 -9.20 10.66 -12.01
CA GLY A 94 -7.84 11.09 -11.67
C GLY A 94 -6.77 10.68 -12.67
N ALA A 95 -5.51 10.73 -12.25
CA ALA A 95 -4.35 10.49 -13.10
C ALA A 95 -4.12 9.00 -13.36
N LEU A 96 -3.74 8.68 -14.60
CA LEU A 96 -3.28 7.36 -14.99
C LEU A 96 -1.78 7.19 -14.68
N THR A 97 -1.41 6.05 -14.13
CA THR A 97 -0.02 5.71 -13.85
C THR A 97 0.45 4.63 -14.83
N THR A 98 1.66 4.81 -15.37
CA THR A 98 2.26 3.87 -16.32
C THR A 98 3.74 3.70 -15.95
N PRO A 99 4.19 2.50 -15.58
CA PRO A 99 5.61 2.22 -15.37
C PRO A 99 6.36 2.22 -16.69
N ALA A 100 7.70 2.32 -16.61
CA ALA A 100 8.55 2.23 -17.79
C ALA A 100 8.34 0.87 -18.51
N PRO A 101 8.32 0.86 -19.86
CA PRO A 101 8.19 -0.38 -20.62
C PRO A 101 9.34 -1.35 -20.35
N SER A 102 9.02 -2.65 -20.26
CA SER A 102 9.99 -3.73 -20.08
C SER A 102 10.09 -4.55 -21.36
N PRO A 103 11.20 -4.44 -22.15
CA PRO A 103 11.43 -5.28 -23.31
C PRO A 103 12.04 -6.62 -22.90
N TYR A 104 11.60 -7.71 -23.52
CA TYR A 104 12.16 -9.05 -23.35
C TYR A 104 11.98 -9.91 -24.60
N ARG A 105 12.78 -10.96 -24.71
CA ARG A 105 12.68 -11.93 -25.81
C ARG A 105 11.68 -13.02 -25.48
N SER A 106 10.84 -13.36 -26.43
CA SER A 106 9.90 -14.47 -26.34
C SER A 106 10.09 -15.41 -27.55
N GLY A 107 9.90 -16.71 -27.30
CA GLY A 107 10.11 -17.74 -28.32
C GLY A 107 11.55 -18.26 -28.38
N GLY A 108 11.81 -19.16 -29.32
CA GLY A 108 13.08 -19.87 -29.49
C GLY A 108 12.97 -21.37 -29.22
N GLY A 109 13.83 -22.18 -29.83
CA GLY A 109 13.80 -23.64 -29.75
C GLY A 109 12.54 -24.24 -30.37
N SER A 110 11.86 -25.12 -29.64
CA SER A 110 10.61 -25.76 -30.08
C SER A 110 9.38 -24.81 -30.10
N SER A 111 9.52 -23.60 -29.53
CA SER A 111 8.41 -22.63 -29.37
C SER A 111 8.26 -21.66 -30.55
N GLY A 112 9.01 -21.83 -31.64
CA GLY A 112 8.92 -21.00 -32.85
C GLY A 112 10.00 -19.92 -32.93
N PRO A 113 9.89 -18.97 -33.90
CA PRO A 113 10.89 -17.95 -34.11
C PRO A 113 11.01 -17.00 -32.91
N VAL A 114 12.24 -16.58 -32.62
CA VAL A 114 12.51 -15.57 -31.59
C VAL A 114 11.83 -14.26 -31.98
N ARG A 115 11.06 -13.67 -31.09
CA ARG A 115 10.44 -12.36 -31.23
C ARG A 115 10.83 -11.46 -30.05
N GLU A 116 10.94 -10.20 -30.34
CA GLU A 116 11.11 -9.18 -29.29
C GLU A 116 9.73 -8.72 -28.83
N ARG A 117 9.52 -8.68 -27.52
CA ARG A 117 8.28 -8.26 -26.89
C ARG A 117 8.54 -7.10 -25.95
N ALA A 118 7.68 -6.10 -25.98
CA ALA A 118 7.66 -5.03 -25.02
C ALA A 118 6.33 -5.02 -24.27
N SER A 119 6.35 -4.80 -22.96
CA SER A 119 5.14 -4.75 -22.13
C SER A 119 5.20 -3.63 -21.12
N THR A 120 4.04 -3.13 -20.74
CA THR A 120 3.81 -2.19 -19.64
C THR A 120 2.42 -2.39 -19.08
N SER A 121 2.09 -1.69 -18.00
CA SER A 121 0.71 -1.63 -17.49
C SER A 121 0.24 -0.18 -17.38
N VAL A 122 -1.07 0.00 -17.39
CA VAL A 122 -1.72 1.27 -17.07
C VAL A 122 -2.65 1.03 -15.91
N SER A 123 -2.43 1.73 -14.83
CA SER A 123 -3.29 1.70 -13.65
C SER A 123 -3.96 3.05 -13.41
N GLY A 124 -5.15 3.00 -12.84
CA GLY A 124 -5.94 4.18 -12.52
C GLY A 124 -7.13 3.83 -11.65
N GLN A 125 -8.02 4.76 -11.51
CA GLN A 125 -9.28 4.58 -10.80
C GLN A 125 -10.45 4.79 -11.77
N VAL A 126 -11.54 4.10 -11.52
CA VAL A 126 -12.81 4.27 -12.23
C VAL A 126 -13.96 4.22 -11.24
N SER A 127 -14.97 5.07 -11.44
CA SER A 127 -16.19 4.99 -10.64
C SER A 127 -16.95 3.70 -10.97
N LYS A 128 -17.72 3.20 -10.01
CA LYS A 128 -18.59 2.05 -10.22
C LYS A 128 -19.52 2.23 -11.42
N ALA A 129 -20.04 3.45 -11.62
CA ALA A 129 -20.92 3.78 -12.75
C ALA A 129 -20.23 3.71 -14.12
N ASN A 130 -18.91 3.98 -14.18
CA ASN A 130 -18.13 3.98 -15.43
C ASN A 130 -17.37 2.66 -15.66
N TYR A 131 -17.57 1.66 -14.81
CA TYR A 131 -16.88 0.37 -14.88
C TYR A 131 -17.06 -0.31 -16.25
N ASP A 132 -18.33 -0.48 -16.70
CA ASP A 132 -18.63 -1.15 -17.96
C ASP A 132 -18.10 -0.37 -19.17
N ALA A 133 -18.15 0.96 -19.12
CA ALA A 133 -17.59 1.81 -20.16
C ALA A 133 -16.07 1.63 -20.29
N LEU A 134 -15.34 1.50 -19.17
CA LEU A 134 -13.92 1.21 -19.15
C LEU A 134 -13.62 -0.15 -19.80
N ILE A 135 -14.36 -1.21 -19.41
CA ILE A 135 -14.17 -2.57 -19.95
C ILE A 135 -14.39 -2.60 -21.45
N GLN A 136 -15.48 -1.98 -21.92
CA GLN A 136 -15.78 -1.92 -23.34
C GLN A 136 -14.74 -1.12 -24.13
N ALA A 137 -14.30 0.00 -23.60
CA ALA A 137 -13.30 0.85 -24.24
C ALA A 137 -11.93 0.15 -24.34
N ALA A 138 -11.46 -0.45 -23.24
CA ALA A 138 -10.18 -1.13 -23.19
C ALA A 138 -10.18 -2.46 -23.97
N GLY A 139 -11.25 -3.25 -23.88
CA GLY A 139 -11.36 -4.57 -24.51
C GLY A 139 -11.39 -4.54 -26.03
N ARG A 140 -11.65 -3.39 -26.66
CA ARG A 140 -11.60 -3.23 -28.13
C ARG A 140 -10.20 -2.99 -28.68
N LEU A 141 -9.22 -2.74 -27.81
CA LEU A 141 -7.86 -2.39 -28.25
C LEU A 141 -6.98 -3.64 -28.34
N PRO A 142 -6.20 -3.77 -29.44
CA PRO A 142 -5.30 -4.91 -29.59
C PRO A 142 -4.15 -4.86 -28.60
N GLY A 143 -3.82 -6.04 -28.03
CA GLY A 143 -2.70 -6.18 -27.08
C GLY A 143 -2.98 -5.62 -25.68
N VAL A 144 -4.21 -5.21 -25.41
CA VAL A 144 -4.69 -4.86 -24.07
C VAL A 144 -5.29 -6.08 -23.40
N ASN A 145 -4.89 -6.33 -22.18
CA ASN A 145 -5.50 -7.34 -21.30
C ASN A 145 -5.82 -6.72 -19.96
N LEU A 146 -6.94 -7.15 -19.40
CA LEU A 146 -7.37 -6.76 -18.08
C LEU A 146 -6.64 -7.62 -17.05
N GLN A 147 -5.87 -7.00 -16.16
CA GLN A 147 -5.11 -7.70 -15.12
C GLN A 147 -5.86 -7.79 -13.79
N GLY A 148 -6.71 -6.82 -13.49
CA GLY A 148 -7.55 -6.88 -12.30
C GLY A 148 -8.30 -5.60 -11.97
N PHE A 149 -9.29 -5.77 -11.10
CA PHE A 149 -10.00 -4.69 -10.43
C PHE A 149 -9.96 -4.92 -8.93
N THR A 150 -9.84 -3.83 -8.19
CA THR A 150 -9.88 -3.85 -6.73
C THR A 150 -10.82 -2.75 -6.26
N ALA A 151 -11.88 -3.13 -5.55
CA ALA A 151 -12.79 -2.17 -4.96
C ALA A 151 -12.06 -1.26 -3.95
N GLN A 152 -12.33 0.04 -4.02
CA GLN A 152 -11.76 1.04 -3.12
C GLN A 152 -12.85 1.73 -2.34
N ALA A 153 -12.63 1.84 -1.04
CA ALA A 153 -13.51 2.61 -0.17
C ALA A 153 -13.43 4.11 -0.51
N ALA A 154 -14.56 4.79 -0.46
CA ALA A 154 -14.57 6.23 -0.44
C ALA A 154 -13.92 6.73 0.87
N ASP A 155 -13.11 7.79 0.80
CA ASP A 155 -12.34 8.30 1.95
C ASP A 155 -13.23 8.60 3.17
N ALA A 156 -14.41 9.19 2.92
CA ALA A 156 -15.39 9.47 3.96
C ALA A 156 -15.98 8.20 4.60
N SER A 157 -16.22 7.15 3.81
CA SER A 157 -16.70 5.84 4.28
C SER A 157 -15.64 5.14 5.10
N GLU A 158 -14.39 5.24 4.68
CA GLU A 158 -13.23 4.69 5.40
C GLU A 158 -13.07 5.32 6.78
N ALA A 159 -13.08 6.66 6.86
CA ALA A 159 -12.97 7.38 8.12
C ALA A 159 -14.12 7.05 9.08
N LYS A 160 -15.36 6.99 8.57
CA LYS A 160 -16.54 6.59 9.36
C LYS A 160 -16.40 5.17 9.90
N LEU A 161 -15.96 4.23 9.04
CA LEU A 161 -15.76 2.84 9.45
C LEU A 161 -14.67 2.73 10.52
N GLN A 162 -13.53 3.40 10.33
CA GLN A 162 -12.44 3.40 11.31
C GLN A 162 -12.92 3.90 12.68
N ASN A 163 -13.62 5.03 12.72
CA ASN A 163 -14.12 5.60 13.96
C ASN A 163 -15.17 4.70 14.63
N ARG A 164 -15.99 3.98 13.85
CA ARG A 164 -16.92 2.99 14.38
C ARG A 164 -16.17 1.82 15.00
N LEU A 165 -15.26 1.19 14.26
CA LEU A 165 -14.48 0.04 14.75
C LEU A 165 -13.65 0.38 15.99
N LEU A 166 -13.10 1.59 16.07
CA LEU A 166 -12.38 2.06 17.24
C LEU A 166 -13.29 2.11 18.48
N ARG A 167 -14.49 2.68 18.34
CA ARG A 167 -15.47 2.73 19.47
C ARG A 167 -15.93 1.34 19.88
N GLU A 168 -16.19 0.45 18.90
CA GLU A 168 -16.59 -0.94 19.17
C GLU A 168 -15.48 -1.71 19.89
N ALA A 169 -14.20 -1.52 19.49
CA ALA A 169 -13.05 -2.15 20.13
C ALA A 169 -12.85 -1.64 21.57
N LEU A 170 -12.99 -0.34 21.82
CA LEU A 170 -12.89 0.23 23.17
C LEU A 170 -14.03 -0.28 24.06
N ALA A 171 -15.26 -0.32 23.55
CA ALA A 171 -16.41 -0.81 24.29
C ALA A 171 -16.27 -2.31 24.63
N GLU A 172 -15.73 -3.10 23.71
CA GLU A 172 -15.45 -4.52 23.94
C GLU A 172 -14.35 -4.72 24.99
N GLY A 173 -13.25 -3.96 24.90
CA GLY A 173 -12.18 -3.98 25.91
C GLY A 173 -12.69 -3.65 27.31
N GLN A 174 -13.53 -2.62 27.41
CA GLN A 174 -14.16 -2.24 28.70
C GLN A 174 -15.04 -3.37 29.24
N ARG A 175 -15.90 -3.99 28.41
CA ARG A 175 -16.75 -5.13 28.83
C ARG A 175 -15.92 -6.30 29.37
N GLN A 176 -14.82 -6.64 28.69
CA GLN A 176 -13.94 -7.73 29.11
C GLN A 176 -13.24 -7.39 30.44
N ALA A 177 -12.78 -6.15 30.59
CA ALA A 177 -12.16 -5.69 31.83
C ALA A 177 -13.13 -5.69 33.02
N ASP A 178 -14.39 -5.23 32.83
CA ASP A 178 -15.42 -5.25 33.82
C ASP A 178 -15.81 -6.69 34.23
N ALA A 179 -15.96 -7.60 33.27
CA ALA A 179 -16.23 -9.02 33.53
C ALA A 179 -15.10 -9.68 34.32
N THR A 180 -13.83 -9.36 33.97
CA THR A 180 -12.67 -9.86 34.71
C THR A 180 -12.61 -9.33 36.13
N ALA A 181 -12.86 -8.03 36.34
CA ALA A 181 -12.90 -7.41 37.65
C ALA A 181 -13.99 -8.07 38.55
N GLN A 182 -15.18 -8.28 38.00
CA GLN A 182 -16.27 -8.96 38.71
C GLN A 182 -15.90 -10.39 39.12
N ALA A 183 -15.26 -11.16 38.22
CA ALA A 183 -14.80 -12.52 38.51
C ALA A 183 -13.74 -12.58 39.62
N LEU A 184 -12.95 -11.51 39.77
CA LEU A 184 -11.96 -11.37 40.83
C LEU A 184 -12.49 -10.72 42.10
N GLY A 185 -13.76 -10.31 42.15
CA GLY A 185 -14.35 -9.59 43.27
C GLY A 185 -13.89 -8.12 43.38
N LEU A 186 -13.28 -7.57 42.33
CA LEU A 186 -12.79 -6.19 42.26
C LEU A 186 -13.91 -5.27 41.71
N ARG A 187 -13.88 -4.00 42.12
CA ARG A 187 -14.99 -3.07 41.82
C ARG A 187 -14.58 -1.89 40.93
N ARG A 188 -13.30 -1.63 40.83
CA ARG A 188 -12.78 -0.48 40.07
C ARG A 188 -12.02 -1.00 38.85
N VAL A 189 -12.35 -0.45 37.68
CA VAL A 189 -11.67 -0.70 36.41
C VAL A 189 -11.21 0.64 35.85
N GLN A 190 -9.92 0.80 35.68
CA GLN A 190 -9.33 2.03 35.16
C GLN A 190 -8.46 1.71 33.96
N LEU A 191 -8.75 2.33 32.82
CA LEU A 191 -7.91 2.25 31.63
C LEU A 191 -6.63 3.08 31.84
N LEU A 192 -5.47 2.47 31.69
CA LEU A 192 -4.16 3.09 31.87
C LEU A 192 -3.48 3.43 30.54
N ARG A 193 -3.60 2.54 29.53
CA ARG A 193 -2.94 2.72 28.26
C ARG A 193 -3.75 2.14 27.13
N ILE A 194 -3.69 2.83 26.00
CA ILE A 194 -4.21 2.38 24.71
C ILE A 194 -3.03 2.38 23.71
N ASP A 195 -2.74 1.23 23.12
CA ASP A 195 -1.84 1.12 21.98
C ASP A 195 -2.67 0.68 20.77
N GLN A 196 -2.85 1.61 19.82
CA GLN A 196 -3.63 1.38 18.63
C GLN A 196 -2.76 0.93 17.48
N ARG A 197 -3.01 -0.26 16.96
CA ARG A 197 -2.43 -0.76 15.73
C ARG A 197 -3.51 -0.76 14.65
N SER A 198 -3.45 0.21 13.76
CA SER A 198 -4.34 0.24 12.60
C SER A 198 -3.83 -0.76 11.57
N GLY A 199 -4.57 -1.83 11.36
CA GLY A 199 -4.42 -2.65 10.16
C GLY A 199 -4.84 -1.82 8.95
N GLY A 200 -3.97 -1.70 7.93
CA GLY A 200 -4.33 -1.06 6.68
C GLY A 200 -5.54 -1.76 6.02
N ILE A 201 -6.19 -1.07 5.08
CA ILE A 201 -7.19 -1.69 4.22
C ILE A 201 -6.50 -2.85 3.50
N ARG A 202 -7.06 -4.06 3.63
CA ARG A 202 -6.68 -5.18 2.80
C ARG A 202 -7.60 -5.20 1.58
N PRO A 203 -7.09 -4.78 0.39
CA PRO A 203 -7.82 -5.00 -0.83
C PRO A 203 -7.91 -6.51 -1.05
N VAL A 204 -9.10 -7.00 -1.32
CA VAL A 204 -9.28 -8.39 -1.74
C VAL A 204 -9.09 -8.41 -3.27
N PRO A 205 -7.98 -8.98 -3.79
CA PRO A 205 -7.77 -9.07 -5.22
C PRO A 205 -8.82 -10.02 -5.80
N TYR A 206 -9.56 -9.55 -6.78
CA TYR A 206 -10.45 -10.40 -7.56
C TYR A 206 -9.64 -11.02 -8.70
N GLY A 207 -9.38 -12.32 -8.60
CA GLY A 207 -8.77 -13.08 -9.69
C GLY A 207 -9.76 -13.20 -10.84
N MET A 208 -9.35 -12.76 -12.02
CA MET A 208 -10.11 -12.90 -13.26
C MET A 208 -10.19 -14.37 -13.67
N ALA A 209 -11.11 -15.13 -13.10
CA ALA A 209 -11.55 -16.36 -13.75
C ALA A 209 -12.33 -15.97 -15.00
N ALA A 210 -11.84 -16.42 -16.15
CA ALA A 210 -12.39 -16.31 -17.51
C ALA A 210 -13.79 -15.67 -17.64
N ALA A 211 -13.83 -14.50 -18.27
CA ALA A 211 -14.87 -13.98 -19.18
C ALA A 211 -16.36 -14.37 -18.90
N ARG A 212 -16.79 -14.37 -17.67
CA ARG A 212 -18.21 -14.25 -17.36
C ARG A 212 -18.45 -12.79 -16.98
N SER A 213 -19.60 -12.25 -17.36
CA SER A 213 -20.03 -10.88 -17.04
C SER A 213 -19.79 -10.59 -15.55
N PHE A 214 -18.71 -9.86 -15.25
CA PHE A 214 -18.42 -9.39 -13.89
C PHE A 214 -19.48 -8.36 -13.52
N ASN A 215 -20.18 -8.60 -12.43
CA ASN A 215 -21.09 -7.63 -11.86
C ASN A 215 -20.33 -6.79 -10.84
N PRO A 216 -20.18 -5.46 -11.03
CA PRO A 216 -19.52 -4.58 -10.07
C PRO A 216 -20.11 -4.62 -8.65
N ASP A 217 -21.38 -5.02 -8.51
CA ASP A 217 -22.04 -5.16 -7.21
C ASP A 217 -21.60 -6.40 -6.43
N GLU A 218 -21.06 -7.40 -7.11
CA GLU A 218 -20.56 -8.65 -6.53
C GLU A 218 -19.08 -8.55 -6.14
N ALA A 219 -18.44 -7.41 -6.39
CA ALA A 219 -17.05 -7.21 -6.01
C ALA A 219 -16.89 -7.31 -4.48
N PRO A 220 -15.86 -8.03 -3.99
CA PRO A 220 -15.61 -8.10 -2.57
C PRO A 220 -15.32 -6.71 -2.00
N ALA A 221 -16.11 -6.30 -1.01
CA ALA A 221 -15.96 -5.01 -0.38
C ALA A 221 -14.63 -4.92 0.39
N PRO A 222 -13.96 -3.75 0.40
CA PRO A 222 -12.74 -3.54 1.15
C PRO A 222 -12.94 -3.78 2.64
N GLN A 223 -12.07 -4.58 3.25
CA GLN A 223 -12.10 -4.87 4.68
C GLN A 223 -11.10 -4.01 5.43
N ARG A 224 -11.48 -3.57 6.61
CA ARG A 224 -10.61 -2.86 7.55
C ARG A 224 -10.65 -3.52 8.90
N SER A 225 -9.52 -3.54 9.59
CA SER A 225 -9.42 -3.99 10.97
C SER A 225 -8.78 -2.92 11.86
N VAL A 226 -9.22 -2.87 13.11
CA VAL A 226 -8.62 -2.08 14.19
C VAL A 226 -8.23 -3.06 15.29
N SER A 227 -6.98 -3.02 15.73
CA SER A 227 -6.49 -3.80 16.86
C SER A 227 -6.02 -2.84 17.96
N LEU A 228 -6.49 -3.06 19.18
CA LEU A 228 -6.11 -2.30 20.35
C LEU A 228 -5.44 -3.22 21.36
N ALA A 229 -4.28 -2.82 21.86
CA ALA A 229 -3.76 -3.33 23.12
C ALA A 229 -4.13 -2.35 24.23
N LEU A 230 -4.83 -2.84 25.24
CA LEU A 230 -5.43 -2.06 26.32
C LEU A 230 -4.88 -2.56 27.67
N ASP A 231 -4.35 -1.67 28.46
CA ASP A 231 -3.89 -1.97 29.81
C ASP A 231 -4.87 -1.36 30.82
N TYR A 232 -5.43 -2.18 31.69
CA TYR A 232 -6.34 -1.77 32.76
C TYR A 232 -5.75 -2.06 34.13
N CYS A 233 -6.02 -1.19 35.07
CA CYS A 233 -5.81 -1.44 36.50
C CYS A 233 -7.13 -1.83 37.15
N LEU A 234 -7.15 -3.01 37.78
CA LEU A 234 -8.29 -3.54 38.51
C LEU A 234 -8.03 -3.43 40.03
N SER A 235 -8.93 -2.83 40.79
CA SER A 235 -8.77 -2.66 42.22
C SER A 235 -10.12 -2.70 42.99
#